data_08d7755a4d24bc8dc8ad9157aaf95153
#
_entry.id   08d7755a4d24bc8dc8ad9157aaf95153
#
_cell.length_a   1.000
_cell.length_b   1.000
_cell.length_c   1.000
_cell.angle_alpha   90.00
_cell.angle_beta   90.00
_cell.angle_gamma   90.00
#
_symmetry.space_group_name_H-M   'P 1'
#
loop_
_entity.id
_entity.type
_entity.pdbx_description
1 polymer ?
#
loop_
_entity_poly.entity_id
_entity_poly.type
_entity_poly.pdbx_seq_one_letter_code
_entity_poly.pdbx_strand_id
1 'polypeptide(L)'
;MSRTLNDIMTGLPEERRQHIEARAATLLEQENLRQLRKALGLSQKALAGLMHITQPAVSKLERQTDMQISTLASIVEAMGGTLEITARFPDREPVRLA
;
A
#
# COMPACT_ATOMS: atom_id res chain seq x y z
N MET A 1 -20.32 3.96 9.57
CA MET A 1 -19.18 4.83 9.87
C MET A 1 -17.88 4.06 9.64
N SER A 2 -17.02 4.58 8.83
CA SER A 2 -15.75 3.92 8.56
C SER A 2 -14.78 4.15 9.71
N ARG A 3 -14.12 3.08 10.14
CA ARG A 3 -13.05 3.16 11.13
C ARG A 3 -11.71 3.29 10.41
N THR A 4 -10.79 4.05 10.98
CA THR A 4 -9.43 4.06 10.48
C THR A 4 -8.75 2.74 10.82
N LEU A 5 -7.68 2.39 10.08
CA LEU A 5 -6.90 1.20 10.40
C LEU A 5 -6.35 1.25 11.82
N ASN A 6 -5.92 2.43 12.27
CA ASN A 6 -5.40 2.61 13.62
C ASN A 6 -6.48 2.35 14.68
N ASP A 7 -7.71 2.82 14.45
CA ASP A 7 -8.81 2.56 15.38
C ASP A 7 -9.12 1.07 15.51
N ILE A 8 -9.08 0.35 14.39
CA ILE A 8 -9.31 -1.10 14.38
C ILE A 8 -8.20 -1.81 15.15
N MET A 9 -6.96 -1.46 14.92
CA MET A 9 -5.81 -2.08 15.60
C MET A 9 -5.79 -1.79 17.08
N THR A 10 -6.17 -0.59 17.49
CA THR A 10 -6.23 -0.21 18.90
C THR A 10 -7.27 -1.02 19.69
N GLY A 11 -8.35 -1.46 19.02
CA GLY A 11 -9.37 -2.29 19.64
C GLY A 11 -9.05 -3.77 19.71
N LEU A 12 -7.89 -4.23 19.20
CA LEU A 12 -7.50 -5.64 19.18
C LEU A 12 -6.68 -6.00 20.42
N PRO A 13 -6.68 -7.30 20.84
CA PRO A 13 -5.74 -7.78 21.84
C PRO A 13 -4.29 -7.52 21.42
N GLU A 14 -3.43 -7.24 22.39
CA GLU A 14 -2.03 -6.87 22.16
C GLU A 14 -1.30 -7.88 21.28
N GLU A 15 -1.43 -9.17 21.59
CA GLU A 15 -0.78 -10.25 20.85
C GLU A 15 -1.20 -10.24 19.37
N ARG A 16 -2.49 -10.08 19.12
CA ARG A 16 -3.03 -10.07 17.76
C ARG A 16 -2.62 -8.82 17.00
N ARG A 17 -2.58 -7.67 17.69
CA ARG A 17 -2.11 -6.41 17.10
C ARG A 17 -0.66 -6.53 16.67
N GLN A 18 0.20 -7.09 17.51
CA GLN A 18 1.62 -7.29 17.20
C GLN A 18 1.78 -8.19 15.97
N HIS A 19 0.98 -9.24 15.86
CA HIS A 19 1.02 -10.13 14.70
C HIS A 19 0.64 -9.41 13.41
N ILE A 20 -0.39 -8.58 13.45
CA ILE A 20 -0.84 -7.79 12.29
C ILE A 20 0.22 -6.77 11.89
N GLU A 21 0.82 -6.08 12.85
CA GLU A 21 1.88 -5.10 12.60
C GLU A 21 3.12 -5.75 11.97
N ALA A 22 3.53 -6.91 12.50
CA ALA A 22 4.67 -7.64 11.95
C ALA A 22 4.41 -8.10 10.51
N ARG A 23 3.21 -8.58 10.22
CA ARG A 23 2.83 -9.01 8.88
C ARG A 23 2.76 -7.82 7.91
N ALA A 24 2.21 -6.70 8.34
CA ALA A 24 2.16 -5.48 7.54
C ALA A 24 3.56 -4.97 7.20
N ALA A 25 4.48 -4.98 8.18
CA ALA A 25 5.86 -4.59 7.95
C ALA A 25 6.54 -5.51 6.93
N THR A 26 6.32 -6.82 7.01
CA THR A 26 6.86 -7.79 6.05
C THR A 26 6.34 -7.53 4.64
N LEU A 27 5.06 -7.25 4.49
CA LEU A 27 4.47 -6.93 3.19
C LEU A 27 5.05 -5.65 2.60
N LEU A 28 5.25 -4.61 3.42
CA LEU A 28 5.86 -3.36 2.99
C LEU A 28 7.30 -3.56 2.52
N GLU A 29 8.05 -4.47 3.15
CA GLU A 29 9.41 -4.79 2.74
C GLU A 29 9.45 -5.60 1.43
N GLN A 30 8.53 -6.55 1.27
CA GLN A 30 8.52 -7.47 0.13
C GLN A 30 7.78 -6.93 -1.08
N GLU A 31 6.71 -6.15 -0.86
CA GLU A 31 5.83 -5.68 -1.91
C GLU A 31 5.75 -4.15 -1.93
N ASN A 32 6.91 -3.49 -1.89
CA ASN A 32 6.96 -2.05 -2.00
C ASN A 32 6.70 -1.60 -3.45
N LEU A 33 6.56 -0.31 -3.64
CA LEU A 33 6.26 0.29 -4.94
C LEU A 33 7.29 -0.11 -6.01
N ARG A 34 8.56 -0.16 -5.64
CA ARG A 34 9.62 -0.56 -6.57
C ARG A 34 9.42 -1.97 -7.10
N GLN A 35 9.07 -2.90 -6.22
CA GLN A 35 8.83 -4.30 -6.61
C GLN A 35 7.59 -4.44 -7.45
N LEU A 36 6.52 -3.72 -7.11
CA LEU A 36 5.31 -3.68 -7.92
C LEU A 36 5.62 -3.18 -9.33
N ARG A 37 6.35 -2.07 -9.44
CA ARG A 37 6.75 -1.52 -10.72
C ARG A 37 7.54 -2.53 -11.55
N LYS A 38 8.51 -3.20 -10.92
CA LYS A 38 9.33 -4.22 -11.60
C LYS A 38 8.50 -5.42 -12.05
N ALA A 39 7.56 -5.86 -11.23
CA ALA A 39 6.67 -6.96 -11.56
C ALA A 39 5.84 -6.66 -12.82
N LEU A 40 5.50 -5.40 -13.04
CA LEU A 40 4.78 -4.94 -14.23
C LEU A 40 5.71 -4.64 -15.43
N GLY A 41 7.00 -4.81 -15.27
CA GLY A 41 7.97 -4.56 -16.33
C GLY A 41 8.22 -3.09 -16.64
N LEU A 42 7.91 -2.19 -15.70
CA LEU A 42 8.05 -0.75 -15.88
C LEU A 42 9.38 -0.24 -15.31
N SER A 43 10.06 0.62 -16.07
CA SER A 43 11.21 1.38 -15.57
C SER A 43 10.71 2.58 -14.75
N GLN A 44 11.59 3.17 -13.94
CA GLN A 44 11.27 4.43 -13.26
C GLN A 44 10.88 5.52 -14.26
N LYS A 45 11.58 5.57 -15.39
CA LYS A 45 11.30 6.54 -16.46
C LYS A 45 9.91 6.32 -17.05
N ALA A 46 9.53 5.07 -17.30
CA ALA A 46 8.21 4.75 -17.82
C ALA A 46 7.10 5.13 -16.85
N LEU A 47 7.27 4.82 -15.56
CA LEU A 47 6.30 5.21 -14.55
C LEU A 47 6.21 6.72 -14.40
N ALA A 48 7.34 7.42 -14.45
CA ALA A 48 7.36 8.89 -14.41
C ALA A 48 6.53 9.48 -15.56
N GLY A 49 6.67 8.92 -16.75
CA GLY A 49 5.87 9.34 -17.91
C GLY A 49 4.37 9.13 -17.71
N LEU A 50 3.98 7.97 -17.16
CA LEU A 50 2.58 7.66 -16.88
C LEU A 50 1.97 8.59 -15.84
N MET A 51 2.76 9.02 -14.87
CA MET A 51 2.31 9.88 -13.78
C MET A 51 2.48 11.37 -14.08
N HIS A 52 3.11 11.72 -15.19
CA HIS A 52 3.45 13.11 -15.56
C HIS A 52 4.32 13.80 -14.50
N ILE A 53 5.28 13.06 -13.97
CA ILE A 53 6.27 13.56 -13.00
C ILE A 53 7.68 13.21 -13.50
N THR A 54 8.69 13.72 -12.81
CA THR A 54 10.09 13.43 -13.15
C THR A 54 10.53 12.08 -12.62
N GLN A 55 11.58 11.51 -13.23
CA GLN A 55 12.16 10.25 -12.72
C GLN A 55 12.72 10.41 -11.28
N PRO A 56 13.40 11.49 -10.91
CA PRO A 56 13.78 11.71 -9.50
C PRO A 56 12.60 11.71 -8.54
N ALA A 57 11.44 12.22 -8.96
CA ALA A 57 10.22 12.18 -8.15
C ALA A 57 9.75 10.75 -7.93
N VAL A 58 9.79 9.89 -8.95
CA VAL A 58 9.47 8.46 -8.80
C VAL A 58 10.46 7.80 -7.83
N SER A 59 11.75 8.07 -8.00
CA SER A 59 12.79 7.54 -7.12
C SER A 59 12.54 7.92 -5.66
N LYS A 60 12.13 9.16 -5.41
CA LYS A 60 11.78 9.63 -4.08
C LYS A 60 10.58 8.88 -3.50
N LEU A 61 9.52 8.68 -4.31
CA LEU A 61 8.35 7.91 -3.90
C LEU A 61 8.72 6.47 -3.53
N GLU A 62 9.60 5.84 -4.30
CA GLU A 62 10.02 4.46 -4.03
C GLU A 62 10.85 4.31 -2.76
N ARG A 63 11.44 5.39 -2.26
CA ARG A 63 12.21 5.38 -1.02
C ARG A 63 11.35 5.70 0.21
N GLN A 64 10.11 6.13 0.03
CA GLN A 64 9.22 6.41 1.15
C GLN A 64 8.76 5.12 1.80
N THR A 65 8.86 5.05 3.13
CA THR A 65 8.39 3.92 3.91
C THR A 65 6.96 4.13 4.40
N ASP A 66 6.48 5.37 4.38
CA ASP A 66 5.16 5.75 4.83
C ASP A 66 4.52 6.62 3.76
N MET A 67 3.53 6.08 3.06
CA MET A 67 2.88 6.74 1.94
C MET A 67 1.38 6.81 2.20
N GLN A 68 0.78 7.95 1.88
CA GLN A 68 -0.67 8.11 1.96
C GLN A 68 -1.37 7.14 1.00
N ILE A 69 -2.51 6.62 1.42
CA ILE A 69 -3.31 5.69 0.59
C ILE A 69 -3.73 6.36 -0.72
N SER A 70 -4.10 7.65 -0.68
CA SER A 70 -4.47 8.40 -1.89
C SER A 70 -3.33 8.47 -2.90
N THR A 71 -2.11 8.66 -2.42
CA THR A 71 -0.91 8.68 -3.28
C THR A 71 -0.67 7.30 -3.89
N LEU A 72 -0.73 6.25 -3.08
CA LEU A 72 -0.56 4.89 -3.55
C LEU A 72 -1.63 4.51 -4.57
N ALA A 73 -2.88 4.88 -4.32
CA ALA A 73 -3.98 4.65 -5.25
C ALA A 73 -3.73 5.33 -6.60
N SER A 74 -3.27 6.57 -6.59
CA SER A 74 -2.94 7.31 -7.82
C SER A 74 -1.82 6.63 -8.61
N ILE A 75 -0.81 6.12 -7.93
CA ILE A 75 0.31 5.41 -8.57
C ILE A 75 -0.19 4.11 -9.21
N VAL A 76 -0.97 3.33 -8.49
CA VAL A 76 -1.52 2.06 -8.98
C VAL A 76 -2.43 2.31 -10.18
N GLU A 77 -3.27 3.34 -10.14
CA GLU A 77 -4.13 3.71 -11.26
C GLU A 77 -3.32 4.14 -12.49
N ALA A 78 -2.23 4.89 -12.30
CA ALA A 78 -1.34 5.27 -13.39
C ALA A 78 -0.71 4.05 -14.07
N MET A 79 -0.49 2.98 -13.33
CA MET A 79 0.02 1.71 -13.85
C MET A 79 -1.07 0.83 -14.47
N GLY A 80 -2.31 1.29 -14.50
CA GLY A 80 -3.43 0.57 -15.09
C GLY A 80 -4.18 -0.34 -14.13
N GLY A 81 -3.91 -0.25 -12.85
CA GLY A 81 -4.56 -1.08 -11.83
C GLY A 81 -5.51 -0.31 -10.93
N THR A 82 -6.03 -1.01 -9.95
CA THR A 82 -6.89 -0.45 -8.90
C THR A 82 -6.36 -0.92 -7.54
N LEU A 83 -6.21 0.02 -6.61
CA LEU A 83 -5.79 -0.31 -5.26
C LEU A 83 -6.99 -0.80 -4.46
N GLU A 84 -6.85 -1.96 -3.83
CA GLU A 84 -7.84 -2.50 -2.91
C GLU A 84 -7.18 -2.78 -1.57
N ILE A 85 -7.83 -2.32 -0.49
CA ILE A 85 -7.38 -2.56 0.88
C ILE A 85 -8.51 -3.24 1.63
N THR A 86 -8.23 -4.40 2.19
CA THR A 86 -9.24 -5.23 2.84
C THR A 86 -8.78 -5.62 4.24
N ALA A 87 -9.64 -5.44 5.22
CA ALA A 87 -9.43 -5.96 6.57
C ALA A 87 -10.13 -7.31 6.71
N ARG A 88 -9.39 -8.31 7.19
CA ARG A 88 -9.91 -9.67 7.39
C ARG A 88 -9.98 -9.98 8.88
N PHE A 89 -11.12 -10.53 9.28
CA PHE A 89 -11.37 -10.96 10.65
C PHE A 89 -11.80 -12.43 10.65
N PRO A 90 -11.40 -13.22 11.65
CA PRO A 90 -11.68 -14.65 11.65
C PRO A 90 -13.16 -15.02 11.82
N ASP A 91 -13.96 -14.13 12.37
CA ASP A 91 -15.34 -14.38 12.75
C ASP A 91 -16.37 -13.63 11.89
N ARG A 92 -15.94 -13.01 10.81
CA ARG A 92 -16.83 -12.26 9.92
C ARG A 92 -16.23 -12.12 8.53
N GLU A 93 -17.05 -11.63 7.60
CA GLU A 93 -16.59 -11.41 6.23
C GLU A 93 -15.56 -10.26 6.15
N PRO A 94 -14.66 -10.31 5.17
CA PRO A 94 -13.71 -9.23 4.96
C PRO A 94 -14.40 -7.89 4.70
N VAL A 95 -13.83 -6.83 5.24
CA VAL A 95 -14.34 -5.47 5.07
C VAL A 95 -13.39 -4.70 4.17
N ARG A 96 -13.89 -4.21 3.05
CA ARG A 96 -13.11 -3.38 2.14
C ARG A 96 -13.01 -1.96 2.67
N LEU A 97 -11.78 -1.47 2.81
CA LEU A 97 -11.51 -0.13 3.33
C LEU A 97 -11.23 0.90 2.23
N ALA A 98 -10.72 0.43 1.11
CA ALA A 98 -10.44 1.29 -0.05
C ALA A 98 -10.39 0.46 -1.33
#